data_89ef1a0410a201e899dde905acfd245b
#
_entry.id   89ef1a0410a201e899dde905acfd245b
#
_cell.length_a   1.000
_cell.length_b   1.000
_cell.length_c   1.000
_cell.angle_alpha   90.00
_cell.angle_beta   90.00
_cell.angle_gamma   90.00
#
_symmetry.space_group_name_H-M   'P 1'
#
loop_
_entity.id
_entity.type
_entity.pdbx_description
1 polymer ?
#
loop_
_entity_poly.entity_id
_entity_poly.type
_entity_poly.pdbx_seq_one_letter_code
_entity_poly.pdbx_strand_id
1 'polypeptide(L)'
;AAPAGAPLMATARVFQGSGGETGGVLCQSGALRPFTWDGRRAVWAGPPEENLLRALPLIPFANNCQGTGDFELVTDLVDAYNLLLSGAMDDMQSVANAFLALYGMLGTTQGDIDEANRTRVLSLAEGGRAEFVVKDLNHEALGQLENNLRRSILQLSMTPDLSDDSFAGNTSGVALQYKLWGIEQVRAAKERSFTPGLKALLAALSGGLSTLGTPADLASGRPTFYKNLPQDQAAQAEALLSLSPILSRRTILEYLPWVTDPEEELRRIEKEEQR
;
A
#
# COMPACT_ATOMS: atom_id res chain seq x y z
N ALA A 1 21.70 11.84 10.11
CA ALA A 1 20.80 11.89 8.95
C ALA A 1 21.04 13.24 8.25
N ALA A 2 21.23 13.22 6.93
CA ALA A 2 21.32 14.46 6.16
C ALA A 2 19.93 15.13 6.14
N PRO A 3 19.85 16.47 6.14
CA PRO A 3 18.57 17.15 6.01
C PRO A 3 17.90 16.76 4.69
N ALA A 4 16.57 16.71 4.67
CA ALA A 4 15.80 16.38 3.48
C ALA A 4 16.20 17.30 2.31
N GLY A 5 16.63 16.69 1.19
CA GLY A 5 17.09 17.43 0.00
C GLY A 5 18.61 17.63 -0.13
N ALA A 6 19.43 17.28 0.86
CA ALA A 6 20.88 17.30 0.69
C ALA A 6 21.34 16.10 -0.18
N PRO A 7 22.29 16.32 -1.14
CA PRO A 7 22.80 15.24 -1.95
C PRO A 7 23.55 14.22 -1.07
N LEU A 8 23.29 12.93 -1.29
CA LEU A 8 24.05 11.85 -0.65
C LEU A 8 25.50 11.89 -1.19
N MET A 9 26.48 12.04 -0.29
CA MET A 9 27.89 12.08 -0.65
C MET A 9 28.57 10.73 -0.51
N ALA A 10 28.06 9.88 0.38
CA ALA A 10 28.55 8.53 0.63
C ALA A 10 27.45 7.68 1.26
N THR A 11 27.55 6.38 1.07
CA THR A 11 26.70 5.39 1.74
C THR A 11 27.54 4.33 2.38
N ALA A 12 27.07 3.72 3.47
CA ALA A 12 27.76 2.60 4.10
C ALA A 12 26.84 1.38 4.12
N ARG A 13 27.32 0.26 3.57
CA ARG A 13 26.70 -1.04 3.74
C ARG A 13 27.37 -1.72 4.93
N VAL A 14 26.58 -2.08 5.94
CA VAL A 14 27.06 -2.76 7.15
C VAL A 14 26.49 -4.18 7.16
N PHE A 15 27.31 -5.16 7.54
CA PHE A 15 26.92 -6.56 7.64
C PHE A 15 27.61 -7.20 8.83
N GLN A 16 27.02 -8.26 9.37
CA GLN A 16 27.66 -9.13 10.36
C GLN A 16 28.33 -10.29 9.63
N GLY A 17 29.62 -10.48 9.88
CA GLY A 17 30.38 -11.65 9.41
C GLY A 17 29.99 -12.92 10.15
N SER A 18 30.38 -14.08 9.61
CA SER A 18 30.10 -15.40 10.18
C SER A 18 30.70 -15.63 11.58
N GLY A 19 31.66 -14.80 12.00
CA GLY A 19 32.30 -14.80 13.33
C GLY A 19 31.70 -13.81 14.33
N GLY A 20 30.62 -13.14 13.99
CA GLY A 20 30.00 -12.10 14.83
C GLY A 20 30.66 -10.72 14.72
N GLU A 21 31.68 -10.58 13.89
CA GLU A 21 32.31 -9.29 13.62
C GLU A 21 31.41 -8.43 12.76
N THR A 22 31.31 -7.15 13.12
CA THR A 22 30.61 -6.18 12.30
C THR A 22 31.56 -5.55 11.30
N GLY A 23 31.29 -5.75 10.03
CA GLY A 23 32.06 -5.16 8.93
C GLY A 23 31.17 -4.32 8.03
N GLY A 24 31.78 -3.63 7.07
CA GLY A 24 31.05 -2.86 6.10
C GLY A 24 31.91 -2.35 4.96
N VAL A 25 31.25 -1.70 4.01
CA VAL A 25 31.88 -1.01 2.90
C VAL A 25 31.32 0.40 2.85
N LEU A 26 32.21 1.41 2.94
CA LEU A 26 31.85 2.78 2.66
C LEU A 26 31.91 2.99 1.14
N CYS A 27 30.79 3.35 0.56
CA CYS A 27 30.65 3.57 -0.87
C CYS A 27 30.60 5.05 -1.18
N GLN A 28 31.50 5.49 -2.06
CA GLN A 28 31.54 6.82 -2.66
C GLN A 28 31.43 6.68 -4.19
N SER A 29 31.18 7.75 -4.92
CA SER A 29 31.05 7.69 -6.38
C SER A 29 32.32 7.13 -7.08
N GLY A 30 33.51 7.44 -6.55
CA GLY A 30 34.78 6.99 -7.14
C GLY A 30 35.42 5.77 -6.45
N ALA A 31 35.01 5.41 -5.24
CA ALA A 31 35.72 4.38 -4.46
C ALA A 31 34.81 3.63 -3.50
N LEU A 32 35.15 2.38 -3.28
CA LEU A 32 34.62 1.49 -2.24
C LEU A 32 35.71 1.27 -1.20
N ARG A 33 35.43 1.49 0.07
CA ARG A 33 36.38 1.34 1.16
C ARG A 33 35.85 0.35 2.19
N PRO A 34 36.42 -0.86 2.29
CA PRO A 34 36.03 -1.82 3.31
C PRO A 34 36.48 -1.35 4.69
N PHE A 35 35.65 -1.57 5.70
CA PHE A 35 35.96 -1.30 7.09
C PHE A 35 35.43 -2.39 8.02
N THR A 36 36.03 -2.50 9.19
CA THR A 36 35.56 -3.30 10.32
C THR A 36 35.15 -2.36 11.46
N TRP A 37 34.21 -2.79 12.27
CA TRP A 37 33.75 -2.03 13.43
C TRP A 37 34.28 -2.72 14.72
N ASP A 38 35.08 -1.98 15.50
CA ASP A 38 35.68 -2.48 16.74
C ASP A 38 34.81 -2.27 18.00
N GLY A 39 33.54 -1.87 17.81
CA GLY A 39 32.60 -1.52 18.87
C GLY A 39 32.60 -0.02 19.21
N ARG A 40 33.59 0.75 18.78
CA ARG A 40 33.72 2.18 19.02
C ARG A 40 33.91 3.01 17.75
N ARG A 41 34.68 2.51 16.81
CA ARG A 41 35.05 3.21 15.58
C ARG A 41 35.15 2.26 14.38
N ALA A 42 35.01 2.81 13.19
CA ALA A 42 35.32 2.11 11.96
C ALA A 42 36.83 2.13 11.71
N VAL A 43 37.40 0.97 11.42
CA VAL A 43 38.82 0.77 11.06
C VAL A 43 38.88 0.27 9.64
N TRP A 44 39.69 0.89 8.78
CA TRP A 44 39.82 0.45 7.38
C TRP A 44 40.40 -0.95 7.29
N ALA A 45 39.73 -1.85 6.59
CA ALA A 45 40.09 -3.24 6.44
C ALA A 45 40.97 -3.54 5.22
N GLY A 46 41.11 -2.52 4.33
CA GLY A 46 41.89 -2.67 3.10
C GLY A 46 42.06 -1.38 2.33
N PRO A 47 42.81 -1.41 1.21
CA PRO A 47 42.90 -0.26 0.30
C PRO A 47 41.53 0.06 -0.34
N PRO A 48 41.34 1.27 -0.81
CA PRO A 48 40.14 1.62 -1.58
C PRO A 48 40.13 0.87 -2.92
N GLU A 49 38.95 0.33 -3.29
CA GLU A 49 38.69 -0.30 -4.57
C GLU A 49 37.94 0.68 -5.49
N GLU A 50 38.10 0.56 -6.81
CA GLU A 50 37.35 1.39 -7.74
C GLU A 50 35.85 1.04 -7.73
N ASN A 51 35.00 2.06 -7.64
CA ASN A 51 33.56 1.88 -7.78
C ASN A 51 33.20 1.85 -9.27
N LEU A 52 32.95 0.67 -9.81
CA LEU A 52 32.63 0.44 -11.23
C LEU A 52 31.35 1.16 -11.68
N LEU A 53 30.42 1.41 -10.77
CA LEU A 53 29.19 2.16 -11.09
C LEU A 53 29.44 3.66 -11.28
N ARG A 54 30.55 4.20 -10.79
CA ARG A 54 30.89 5.63 -10.75
C ARG A 54 29.77 6.50 -10.14
N ALA A 55 28.87 5.87 -9.41
CA ALA A 55 27.76 6.47 -8.72
C ALA A 55 27.59 5.81 -7.34
N LEU A 56 26.80 6.42 -6.46
CA LEU A 56 26.46 5.77 -5.20
C LEU A 56 25.56 4.55 -5.48
N PRO A 57 25.87 3.36 -4.91
CA PRO A 57 25.08 2.13 -5.13
C PRO A 57 23.77 2.11 -4.32
N LEU A 58 23.43 3.19 -3.65
CA LEU A 58 22.18 3.39 -2.93
C LEU A 58 21.42 4.55 -3.58
N ILE A 59 20.34 4.22 -4.23
CA ILE A 59 19.48 5.18 -4.92
C ILE A 59 18.17 5.30 -4.14
N PRO A 60 17.85 6.47 -3.58
CA PRO A 60 16.59 6.67 -2.88
C PRO A 60 15.43 6.79 -3.87
N PHE A 61 14.36 6.03 -3.62
CA PHE A 61 13.08 6.18 -4.28
C PHE A 61 12.09 6.79 -3.30
N ALA A 62 11.86 8.08 -3.45
CA ALA A 62 10.97 8.80 -2.55
C ALA A 62 9.50 8.54 -2.92
N ASN A 63 8.67 8.30 -1.91
CA ASN A 63 7.23 8.19 -2.05
C ASN A 63 6.58 9.56 -2.30
N ASN A 64 7.07 10.56 -1.58
CA ASN A 64 6.63 11.97 -1.68
C ASN A 64 7.80 12.91 -1.29
N CYS A 65 7.55 14.21 -1.34
CA CYS A 65 8.56 15.21 -1.00
C CYS A 65 8.90 15.29 0.50
N GLN A 66 8.04 14.75 1.39
CA GLN A 66 8.28 14.70 2.83
C GLN A 66 9.03 13.41 3.24
N GLY A 67 9.08 12.39 2.40
CA GLY A 67 9.66 11.09 2.74
C GLY A 67 8.80 10.25 3.68
N THR A 68 7.48 10.53 3.72
CA THR A 68 6.51 9.83 4.57
C THR A 68 5.82 8.70 3.81
N GLY A 69 5.31 7.70 4.55
CA GLY A 69 4.43 6.66 3.99
C GLY A 69 3.01 7.18 3.77
N ASP A 70 2.24 6.50 2.93
CA ASP A 70 0.87 6.92 2.59
C ASP A 70 -0.10 6.82 3.75
N PHE A 71 0.13 5.85 4.63
CA PHE A 71 -0.72 5.56 5.79
C PHE A 71 -0.31 6.31 7.05
N GLU A 72 0.83 7.01 7.06
CA GLU A 72 1.30 7.71 8.27
C GLU A 72 0.31 8.76 8.77
N LEU A 73 -0.41 9.43 7.86
CA LEU A 73 -1.43 10.41 8.23
C LEU A 73 -2.67 9.80 8.91
N VAL A 74 -2.89 8.52 8.75
CA VAL A 74 -4.09 7.81 9.25
C VAL A 74 -3.77 6.73 10.28
N THR A 75 -2.50 6.59 10.68
CA THR A 75 -2.06 5.55 11.63
C THR A 75 -2.86 5.58 12.92
N ASP A 76 -3.02 6.75 13.53
CA ASP A 76 -3.77 6.91 14.79
C ASP A 76 -5.26 6.52 14.62
N LEU A 77 -5.85 6.80 13.46
CA LEU A 77 -7.23 6.42 13.16
C LEU A 77 -7.35 4.90 12.92
N VAL A 78 -6.35 4.29 12.30
CA VAL A 78 -6.29 2.83 12.10
C VAL A 78 -6.15 2.13 13.46
N ASP A 79 -5.32 2.66 14.35
CA ASP A 79 -5.16 2.13 15.70
C ASP A 79 -6.45 2.27 16.51
N ALA A 80 -7.14 3.42 16.41
CA ALA A 80 -8.44 3.63 17.05
C ALA A 80 -9.51 2.67 16.49
N TYR A 81 -9.52 2.43 15.18
CA TYR A 81 -10.42 1.47 14.54
C TYR A 81 -10.17 0.04 15.02
N ASN A 82 -8.92 -0.39 15.09
CA ASN A 82 -8.53 -1.70 15.59
C ASN A 82 -8.91 -1.88 17.06
N LEU A 83 -8.70 -0.85 17.89
CA LEU A 83 -9.07 -0.87 19.30
C LEU A 83 -10.60 -0.97 19.47
N LEU A 84 -11.37 -0.23 18.67
CA LEU A 84 -12.82 -0.28 18.67
C LEU A 84 -13.33 -1.69 18.34
N LEU A 85 -12.82 -2.31 17.28
CA LEU A 85 -13.23 -3.65 16.87
C LEU A 85 -12.83 -4.71 17.91
N SER A 86 -11.63 -4.63 18.45
CA SER A 86 -11.17 -5.53 19.50
C SER A 86 -12.06 -5.42 20.76
N GLY A 87 -12.35 -4.19 21.19
CA GLY A 87 -13.24 -3.95 22.33
C GLY A 87 -14.68 -4.44 22.09
N ALA A 88 -15.20 -4.26 20.87
CA ALA A 88 -16.51 -4.78 20.51
C ALA A 88 -16.55 -6.32 20.54
N MET A 89 -15.49 -7.00 20.10
CA MET A 89 -15.37 -8.46 20.19
C MET A 89 -15.29 -8.92 21.65
N ASP A 90 -14.52 -8.27 22.51
CA ASP A 90 -14.43 -8.59 23.93
C ASP A 90 -15.78 -8.38 24.63
N ASP A 91 -16.48 -7.30 24.30
CA ASP A 91 -17.84 -7.03 24.83
C ASP A 91 -18.83 -8.09 24.39
N MET A 92 -18.82 -8.53 23.12
CA MET A 92 -19.66 -9.63 22.64
C MET A 92 -19.36 -10.95 23.36
N GLN A 93 -18.09 -11.24 23.60
CA GLN A 93 -17.68 -12.42 24.36
C GLN A 93 -18.14 -12.33 25.84
N SER A 94 -18.10 -11.14 26.44
CA SER A 94 -18.59 -10.90 27.80
C SER A 94 -20.09 -11.12 27.91
N VAL A 95 -20.87 -10.74 26.88
CA VAL A 95 -22.32 -11.02 26.84
C VAL A 95 -22.58 -12.53 26.75
N ALA A 96 -21.79 -13.27 25.97
CA ALA A 96 -21.90 -14.73 25.88
C ALA A 96 -21.60 -15.43 27.23
N ASN A 97 -20.76 -14.82 28.07
CA ASN A 97 -20.38 -15.33 29.39
C ASN A 97 -21.07 -14.56 30.53
N ALA A 98 -22.26 -14.02 30.28
CA ALA A 98 -22.99 -13.23 31.25
C ALA A 98 -23.30 -13.99 32.54
N PHE A 99 -23.19 -13.31 33.66
CA PHE A 99 -23.56 -13.89 34.98
C PHE A 99 -25.07 -13.95 35.12
N LEU A 100 -25.58 -15.12 35.54
CA LEU A 100 -26.97 -15.25 35.98
C LEU A 100 -27.10 -14.79 37.42
N ALA A 101 -27.78 -13.68 37.63
CA ALA A 101 -28.12 -13.19 38.99
C ALA A 101 -29.46 -13.79 39.43
N LEU A 102 -29.47 -14.41 40.60
CA LEU A 102 -30.67 -14.97 41.24
C LEU A 102 -31.01 -14.11 42.49
N TYR A 103 -32.14 -13.43 42.45
CA TYR A 103 -32.61 -12.60 43.59
C TYR A 103 -33.67 -13.37 44.39
N GLY A 104 -33.58 -13.29 45.73
CA GLY A 104 -34.53 -13.89 46.63
C GLY A 104 -34.45 -15.43 46.74
N MET A 105 -33.38 -16.02 46.22
CA MET A 105 -33.15 -17.48 46.17
C MET A 105 -32.02 -17.88 47.13
N LEU A 106 -32.23 -17.70 48.42
CA LEU A 106 -31.29 -18.17 49.45
C LEU A 106 -31.32 -19.70 49.53
N GLY A 107 -30.15 -20.33 49.35
CA GLY A 107 -30.01 -21.78 49.44
C GLY A 107 -29.87 -22.51 48.08
N THR A 108 -29.75 -21.77 46.97
CA THR A 108 -29.43 -22.38 45.67
C THR A 108 -28.08 -23.06 45.72
N THR A 109 -28.05 -24.36 45.37
CA THR A 109 -26.85 -25.20 45.35
C THR A 109 -26.31 -25.35 43.90
N GLN A 110 -25.05 -25.78 43.78
CA GLN A 110 -24.49 -26.09 42.47
C GLN A 110 -25.33 -27.18 41.73
N GLY A 111 -25.93 -28.15 42.45
CA GLY A 111 -26.80 -29.17 41.88
C GLY A 111 -28.05 -28.59 41.22
N ASP A 112 -28.63 -27.54 41.78
CA ASP A 112 -29.81 -26.85 41.22
C ASP A 112 -29.42 -26.13 39.92
N ILE A 113 -28.23 -25.55 39.86
CA ILE A 113 -27.70 -24.92 38.64
C ILE A 113 -27.41 -25.97 37.55
N ASP A 114 -26.83 -27.10 37.91
CA ASP A 114 -26.53 -28.19 36.97
C ASP A 114 -27.82 -28.81 36.42
N GLU A 115 -28.86 -28.95 37.26
CA GLU A 115 -30.17 -29.43 36.81
C GLU A 115 -30.86 -28.42 35.89
N ALA A 116 -30.84 -27.16 36.22
CA ALA A 116 -31.37 -26.10 35.36
C ALA A 116 -30.66 -26.05 33.98
N ASN A 117 -29.33 -26.23 33.95
CA ASN A 117 -28.58 -26.33 32.73
C ASN A 117 -28.96 -27.56 31.89
N ARG A 118 -29.22 -28.72 32.54
CA ARG A 118 -29.61 -29.96 31.87
C ARG A 118 -31.02 -29.92 31.32
N THR A 119 -31.96 -29.41 32.10
CA THR A 119 -33.39 -29.38 31.78
C THR A 119 -33.80 -28.15 30.97
N ARG A 120 -32.93 -27.10 30.97
CA ARG A 120 -33.25 -25.77 30.40
C ARG A 120 -34.46 -25.11 31.10
N VAL A 121 -34.75 -25.50 32.30
CA VAL A 121 -35.82 -24.95 33.16
C VAL A 121 -35.22 -24.44 34.45
N LEU A 122 -35.46 -23.18 34.77
CA LEU A 122 -35.11 -22.56 36.05
C LEU A 122 -36.37 -22.39 36.88
N SER A 123 -36.49 -23.13 38.02
CA SER A 123 -37.60 -22.99 38.96
C SER A 123 -37.29 -21.90 39.94
N LEU A 124 -38.14 -20.88 40.03
CA LEU A 124 -38.00 -19.74 40.93
C LEU A 124 -38.96 -19.89 42.09
N ALA A 125 -38.53 -19.55 43.32
CA ALA A 125 -39.40 -19.40 44.47
C ALA A 125 -40.37 -18.24 44.32
N GLU A 126 -41.45 -18.20 45.11
CA GLU A 126 -42.40 -17.11 45.06
C GLU A 126 -41.72 -15.78 45.40
N GLY A 127 -41.81 -14.81 44.45
CA GLY A 127 -41.08 -13.52 44.55
C GLY A 127 -39.61 -13.59 44.07
N GLY A 128 -39.09 -14.74 43.67
CA GLY A 128 -37.74 -14.88 43.08
C GLY A 128 -37.65 -14.28 41.67
N ARG A 129 -36.52 -13.69 41.38
CA ARG A 129 -36.21 -13.13 40.06
C ARG A 129 -34.85 -13.64 39.58
N ALA A 130 -34.76 -14.01 38.30
CA ALA A 130 -33.52 -14.34 37.63
C ALA A 130 -33.31 -13.38 36.47
N GLU A 131 -32.11 -12.86 36.33
CA GLU A 131 -31.74 -12.03 35.20
C GLU A 131 -30.25 -12.22 34.85
N PHE A 132 -29.92 -12.09 33.58
CA PHE A 132 -28.53 -12.05 33.20
C PHE A 132 -27.99 -10.63 33.41
N VAL A 133 -26.87 -10.54 34.14
CA VAL A 133 -26.13 -9.30 34.27
C VAL A 133 -25.28 -9.12 33.02
N VAL A 134 -25.76 -8.32 32.09
CA VAL A 134 -25.08 -7.98 30.86
C VAL A 134 -24.77 -6.49 30.85
N LYS A 135 -23.66 -6.13 30.21
CA LYS A 135 -23.33 -4.74 29.90
C LYS A 135 -24.30 -4.27 28.80
N ASP A 136 -24.99 -3.17 29.04
CA ASP A 136 -25.81 -2.55 28.01
C ASP A 136 -24.89 -1.86 26.99
N LEU A 137 -24.82 -2.44 25.81
CA LEU A 137 -23.99 -1.96 24.71
C LEU A 137 -24.84 -1.10 23.77
N ASN A 138 -24.46 0.14 23.62
CA ASN A 138 -25.07 0.99 22.58
C ASN A 138 -24.52 0.61 21.21
N HIS A 139 -25.07 -0.44 20.59
CA HIS A 139 -24.67 -0.95 19.29
C HIS A 139 -24.78 0.09 18.18
N GLU A 140 -25.77 0.99 18.27
CA GLU A 140 -25.95 2.04 17.27
C GLU A 140 -24.79 3.04 17.32
N ALA A 141 -24.40 3.50 18.52
CA ALA A 141 -23.27 4.42 18.70
C ALA A 141 -21.95 3.78 18.25
N LEU A 142 -21.73 2.49 18.56
CA LEU A 142 -20.55 1.74 18.09
C LEU A 142 -20.51 1.65 16.57
N GLY A 143 -21.61 1.30 15.92
CA GLY A 143 -21.69 1.23 14.46
C GLY A 143 -21.50 2.59 13.78
N GLN A 144 -22.02 3.67 14.37
CA GLN A 144 -21.78 5.03 13.88
C GLN A 144 -20.30 5.42 14.00
N LEU A 145 -19.66 5.10 15.12
CA LEU A 145 -18.24 5.39 15.34
C LEU A 145 -17.35 4.60 14.37
N GLU A 146 -17.64 3.31 14.20
CA GLU A 146 -16.96 2.45 13.22
C GLU A 146 -17.02 3.03 11.81
N ASN A 147 -18.23 3.37 11.34
CA ASN A 147 -18.44 3.96 10.03
C ASN A 147 -17.72 5.32 9.86
N ASN A 148 -17.71 6.13 10.91
CA ASN A 148 -17.02 7.42 10.88
C ASN A 148 -15.50 7.24 10.81
N LEU A 149 -14.93 6.34 11.60
CA LEU A 149 -13.50 6.03 11.55
C LEU A 149 -13.10 5.49 10.18
N ARG A 150 -13.83 4.49 9.67
CA ARG A 150 -13.58 3.92 8.35
C ARG A 150 -13.62 4.99 7.26
N ARG A 151 -14.66 5.83 7.26
CA ARG A 151 -14.79 6.92 6.28
C ARG A 151 -13.64 7.93 6.40
N SER A 152 -13.25 8.30 7.62
CA SER A 152 -12.14 9.23 7.85
C SER A 152 -10.81 8.66 7.37
N ILE A 153 -10.53 7.38 7.63
CA ILE A 153 -9.33 6.69 7.15
C ILE A 153 -9.26 6.75 5.62
N LEU A 154 -10.33 6.35 4.93
CA LEU A 154 -10.38 6.35 3.46
C LEU A 154 -10.26 7.76 2.88
N GLN A 155 -10.94 8.74 3.47
CA GLN A 155 -10.94 10.12 3.01
C GLN A 155 -9.56 10.78 3.18
N LEU A 156 -8.92 10.64 4.34
CA LEU A 156 -7.62 11.24 4.62
C LEU A 156 -6.47 10.54 3.88
N SER A 157 -6.57 9.23 3.65
CA SER A 157 -5.62 8.49 2.81
C SER A 157 -5.85 8.69 1.31
N MET A 158 -6.89 9.43 0.91
CA MET A 158 -7.29 9.59 -0.50
C MET A 158 -7.61 8.26 -1.19
N THR A 159 -7.99 7.23 -0.42
CA THR A 159 -8.30 5.90 -0.95
C THR A 159 -9.79 5.81 -1.27
N PRO A 160 -10.19 5.44 -2.49
CA PRO A 160 -11.59 5.28 -2.84
C PRO A 160 -12.20 4.08 -2.10
N ASP A 161 -13.42 4.24 -1.58
CA ASP A 161 -14.18 3.13 -1.02
C ASP A 161 -14.82 2.32 -2.15
N LEU A 162 -14.14 1.22 -2.54
CA LEU A 162 -14.61 0.33 -3.61
C LEU A 162 -15.78 -0.57 -3.17
N SER A 163 -16.08 -0.64 -1.86
CA SER A 163 -17.24 -1.38 -1.34
C SER A 163 -18.53 -0.56 -1.34
N ASP A 164 -18.46 0.72 -1.69
CA ASP A 164 -19.64 1.57 -1.80
C ASP A 164 -20.54 1.10 -2.96
N ASP A 165 -21.83 0.89 -2.69
CA ASP A 165 -22.85 0.54 -3.69
C ASP A 165 -22.86 1.51 -4.88
N SER A 166 -22.34 2.71 -4.69
CA SER A 166 -22.17 3.71 -5.74
C SER A 166 -21.15 3.31 -6.83
N PHE A 167 -20.28 2.28 -6.59
CA PHE A 167 -19.44 1.67 -7.61
C PHE A 167 -20.13 0.49 -8.31
N ALA A 168 -21.12 -0.13 -7.67
CA ALA A 168 -21.87 -1.27 -8.21
C ALA A 168 -23.01 -0.88 -9.18
N GLY A 169 -23.36 0.42 -9.24
CA GLY A 169 -24.46 0.92 -10.08
C GLY A 169 -24.01 1.42 -11.46
N ASN A 170 -24.97 1.85 -12.27
CA ASN A 170 -24.79 2.46 -13.60
C ASN A 170 -24.14 3.87 -13.50
N THR A 171 -22.96 3.93 -12.86
CA THR A 171 -22.23 5.19 -12.66
C THR A 171 -21.56 5.59 -13.97
N SER A 172 -21.82 6.81 -14.45
CA SER A 172 -21.16 7.31 -15.68
C SER A 172 -19.64 7.33 -15.50
N GLY A 173 -18.87 7.09 -16.59
CA GLY A 173 -17.43 7.14 -16.57
C GLY A 173 -16.86 8.45 -15.99
N VAL A 174 -17.55 9.57 -16.18
CA VAL A 174 -17.19 10.88 -15.62
C VAL A 174 -17.33 10.88 -14.09
N ALA A 175 -18.44 10.36 -13.56
CA ALA A 175 -18.64 10.27 -12.12
C ALA A 175 -17.61 9.34 -11.46
N LEU A 176 -17.24 8.25 -12.12
CA LEU A 176 -16.18 7.36 -11.67
C LEU A 176 -14.83 8.09 -11.61
N GLN A 177 -14.50 8.91 -12.62
CA GLN A 177 -13.28 9.71 -12.62
C GLN A 177 -13.22 10.69 -11.43
N TYR A 178 -14.33 11.33 -11.08
CA TYR A 178 -14.38 12.19 -9.89
C TYR A 178 -14.15 11.42 -8.58
N LYS A 179 -14.70 10.22 -8.45
CA LYS A 179 -14.46 9.36 -7.27
C LYS A 179 -13.00 8.93 -7.14
N LEU A 180 -12.32 8.72 -8.27
CA LEU A 180 -10.92 8.32 -8.31
C LEU A 180 -9.95 9.51 -8.30
N TRP A 181 -10.46 10.76 -8.30
CA TRP A 181 -9.62 11.96 -8.36
C TRP A 181 -8.57 12.03 -7.25
N GLY A 182 -8.93 11.68 -6.01
CA GLY A 182 -8.01 11.70 -4.87
C GLY A 182 -6.81 10.79 -5.08
N ILE A 183 -7.06 9.52 -5.42
CA ILE A 183 -6.00 8.52 -5.65
C ILE A 183 -5.14 8.90 -6.87
N GLU A 184 -5.73 9.53 -7.89
CA GLU A 184 -4.97 10.01 -9.06
C GLU A 184 -4.01 11.15 -8.71
N GLN A 185 -4.37 12.04 -7.77
CA GLN A 185 -3.47 13.08 -7.27
C GLN A 185 -2.30 12.47 -6.49
N VAL A 186 -2.57 11.48 -5.63
CA VAL A 186 -1.53 10.74 -4.90
C VAL A 186 -0.60 10.03 -5.88
N ARG A 187 -1.14 9.34 -6.89
CA ARG A 187 -0.36 8.68 -7.94
C ARG A 187 0.55 9.66 -8.68
N ALA A 188 0.01 10.79 -9.11
CA ALA A 188 0.78 11.81 -9.83
C ALA A 188 1.90 12.43 -8.97
N ALA A 189 1.67 12.59 -7.65
CA ALA A 189 2.70 13.04 -6.72
C ALA A 189 3.81 11.98 -6.57
N LYS A 190 3.44 10.70 -6.48
CA LYS A 190 4.39 9.59 -6.43
C LYS A 190 5.23 9.48 -7.69
N GLU A 191 4.63 9.56 -8.88
CA GLU A 191 5.38 9.56 -10.14
C GLU A 191 6.46 10.64 -10.18
N ARG A 192 6.10 11.87 -9.74
CA ARG A 192 7.06 12.98 -9.68
C ARG A 192 8.21 12.69 -8.71
N SER A 193 7.91 12.11 -7.55
CA SER A 193 8.91 11.81 -6.53
C SER A 193 9.76 10.58 -6.86
N PHE A 194 9.20 9.60 -7.55
CA PHE A 194 9.87 8.35 -7.91
C PHE A 194 10.76 8.49 -9.16
N THR A 195 10.37 9.34 -10.10
CA THR A 195 11.09 9.57 -11.38
C THR A 195 12.56 9.92 -11.20
N PRO A 196 12.98 10.80 -10.27
CA PRO A 196 14.38 11.09 -10.03
C PRO A 196 15.20 9.85 -9.63
N GLY A 197 14.64 8.97 -8.81
CA GLY A 197 15.26 7.71 -8.44
C GLY A 197 15.47 6.79 -9.64
N LEU A 198 14.47 6.64 -10.51
CA LEU A 198 14.61 5.86 -11.75
C LEU A 198 15.67 6.45 -12.68
N LYS A 199 15.70 7.76 -12.85
CA LYS A 199 16.75 8.42 -13.67
C LYS A 199 18.14 8.21 -13.09
N ALA A 200 18.30 8.32 -11.77
CA ALA A 200 19.56 8.07 -11.10
C ALA A 200 20.00 6.60 -11.26
N LEU A 201 19.05 5.64 -11.20
CA LEU A 201 19.31 4.22 -11.46
C LEU A 201 19.81 4.00 -12.89
N LEU A 202 19.11 4.54 -13.89
CA LEU A 202 19.48 4.41 -15.29
C LEU A 202 20.85 5.03 -15.58
N ALA A 203 21.15 6.19 -14.98
CA ALA A 203 22.45 6.84 -15.09
C ALA A 203 23.58 6.00 -14.45
N ALA A 204 23.35 5.43 -13.28
CA ALA A 204 24.32 4.55 -12.62
C ALA A 204 24.59 3.27 -13.43
N LEU A 205 23.55 2.65 -13.99
CA LEU A 205 23.66 1.48 -14.87
C LEU A 205 24.42 1.82 -16.16
N SER A 206 24.13 2.96 -16.78
CA SER A 206 24.84 3.44 -17.97
C SER A 206 26.32 3.63 -17.69
N GLY A 207 26.67 4.24 -16.54
CA GLY A 207 28.06 4.39 -16.08
C GLY A 207 28.76 3.05 -15.86
N GLY A 208 28.10 2.12 -15.20
CA GLY A 208 28.62 0.75 -14.95
C GLY A 208 28.86 -0.02 -16.24
N LEU A 209 27.90 -0.01 -17.18
CA LEU A 209 28.04 -0.65 -18.50
C LEU A 209 29.20 -0.05 -19.31
N SER A 210 29.39 1.25 -19.27
CA SER A 210 30.51 1.92 -19.92
C SER A 210 31.86 1.44 -19.37
N THR A 211 31.94 1.28 -18.05
CA THR A 211 33.16 0.76 -17.38
C THR A 211 33.45 -0.70 -17.75
N LEU A 212 32.39 -1.51 -18.00
CA LEU A 212 32.52 -2.89 -18.43
C LEU A 212 32.79 -3.05 -19.95
N GLY A 213 32.95 -1.96 -20.69
CA GLY A 213 33.23 -1.98 -22.12
C GLY A 213 32.02 -2.23 -23.04
N THR A 214 30.81 -2.19 -22.48
CA THR A 214 29.53 -2.31 -23.23
C THR A 214 28.69 -1.04 -23.06
N PRO A 215 29.11 0.10 -23.62
CA PRO A 215 28.42 1.37 -23.39
C PRO A 215 26.98 1.33 -23.91
N ALA A 216 26.04 1.70 -23.07
CA ALA A 216 24.64 1.86 -23.41
C ALA A 216 24.12 3.17 -22.81
N ASP A 217 23.48 4.01 -23.62
CA ASP A 217 22.85 5.24 -23.14
C ASP A 217 21.45 4.93 -22.55
N LEU A 218 21.44 4.47 -21.30
CA LEU A 218 20.21 4.29 -20.56
C LEU A 218 19.75 5.60 -19.89
N ALA A 219 20.66 6.58 -19.75
CA ALA A 219 20.38 7.83 -19.06
C ALA A 219 19.38 8.72 -19.82
N SER A 220 19.30 8.60 -21.15
CA SER A 220 18.31 9.27 -22.00
C SER A 220 16.90 8.69 -21.88
N GLY A 221 16.74 7.52 -21.26
CA GLY A 221 15.47 6.83 -21.07
C GLY A 221 14.46 7.65 -20.30
N ARG A 222 13.20 7.64 -20.73
CA ARG A 222 12.08 8.29 -20.04
C ARG A 222 11.18 7.25 -19.41
N PRO A 223 11.09 7.17 -18.07
CA PRO A 223 10.15 6.28 -17.42
C PRO A 223 8.71 6.66 -17.80
N THR A 224 7.92 5.65 -18.16
CA THR A 224 6.48 5.80 -18.43
C THR A 224 5.71 4.99 -17.42
N PHE A 225 4.73 5.63 -16.76
CA PHE A 225 3.88 4.99 -15.77
C PHE A 225 2.50 4.76 -16.38
N TYR A 226 2.03 3.54 -16.32
CA TYR A 226 0.72 3.17 -16.83
C TYR A 226 -0.31 3.17 -15.71
N LYS A 227 -1.52 3.65 -16.02
CA LYS A 227 -2.66 3.59 -15.11
C LYS A 227 -3.29 2.21 -15.23
N ASN A 228 -3.36 1.50 -14.12
CA ASN A 228 -4.06 0.22 -14.05
C ASN A 228 -5.50 0.40 -13.54
N LEU A 229 -6.25 1.28 -14.18
CA LEU A 229 -7.67 1.49 -13.88
C LEU A 229 -8.50 0.60 -14.81
N PRO A 230 -9.58 -0.01 -14.32
CA PRO A 230 -10.56 -0.65 -15.19
C PRO A 230 -11.09 0.40 -16.18
N GLN A 231 -10.88 0.16 -17.45
CA GLN A 231 -11.42 1.01 -18.52
C GLN A 231 -12.46 0.20 -19.29
N ASP A 232 -13.54 0.85 -19.67
CA ASP A 232 -14.47 0.27 -20.62
C ASP A 232 -13.83 0.29 -22.01
N GLN A 233 -13.20 -0.84 -22.34
CA GLN A 233 -12.50 -1.00 -23.60
C GLN A 233 -13.43 -0.87 -24.81
N ALA A 234 -14.69 -1.29 -24.67
CA ALA A 234 -15.67 -1.18 -25.75
C ALA A 234 -16.04 0.27 -26.02
N ALA A 235 -16.37 1.05 -24.98
CA ALA A 235 -16.65 2.47 -25.09
C ALA A 235 -15.45 3.26 -25.61
N GLN A 236 -14.24 2.90 -25.21
CA GLN A 236 -13.01 3.52 -25.74
C GLN A 236 -12.80 3.22 -27.22
N ALA A 237 -13.01 1.98 -27.65
CA ALA A 237 -12.91 1.59 -29.05
C ALA A 237 -13.96 2.31 -29.92
N GLU A 238 -15.21 2.41 -29.46
CA GLU A 238 -16.27 3.15 -30.16
C GLU A 238 -15.92 4.64 -30.30
N ALA A 239 -15.39 5.26 -29.23
CA ALA A 239 -14.96 6.65 -29.26
C ALA A 239 -13.82 6.86 -30.27
N LEU A 240 -12.81 5.98 -30.31
CA LEU A 240 -11.72 6.03 -31.27
C LEU A 240 -12.18 5.79 -32.72
N LEU A 241 -13.12 4.86 -32.92
CA LEU A 241 -13.72 4.62 -34.24
C LEU A 241 -14.53 5.84 -34.73
N SER A 242 -15.24 6.53 -33.84
CA SER A 242 -15.95 7.76 -34.20
C SER A 242 -15.01 8.90 -34.62
N LEU A 243 -13.79 8.91 -34.13
CA LEU A 243 -12.73 9.88 -34.45
C LEU A 243 -11.89 9.45 -35.68
N SER A 244 -12.10 8.25 -36.23
CA SER A 244 -11.34 7.73 -37.37
C SER A 244 -11.31 8.64 -38.61
N PRO A 245 -12.33 9.47 -38.92
CA PRO A 245 -12.25 10.41 -40.04
C PRO A 245 -11.29 11.58 -39.80
N ILE A 246 -10.88 11.83 -38.54
CA ILE A 246 -10.07 12.99 -38.14
C ILE A 246 -8.68 12.57 -37.72
N LEU A 247 -8.52 11.34 -37.19
CA LEU A 247 -7.26 10.81 -36.68
C LEU A 247 -6.62 9.83 -37.70
N SER A 248 -5.29 9.81 -37.72
CA SER A 248 -4.55 8.80 -38.49
C SER A 248 -4.73 7.41 -37.88
N ARG A 249 -4.68 6.35 -38.73
CA ARG A 249 -4.71 4.94 -38.24
C ARG A 249 -3.64 4.65 -37.19
N ARG A 250 -2.46 5.24 -37.35
CA ARG A 250 -1.36 5.12 -36.40
C ARG A 250 -1.77 5.65 -35.01
N THR A 251 -2.31 6.85 -34.94
CA THR A 251 -2.76 7.45 -33.68
C THR A 251 -3.85 6.61 -33.02
N ILE A 252 -4.80 6.08 -33.79
CA ILE A 252 -5.85 5.20 -33.24
C ILE A 252 -5.24 3.96 -32.61
N LEU A 253 -4.29 3.30 -33.30
CA LEU A 253 -3.62 2.11 -32.79
C LEU A 253 -2.77 2.38 -31.55
N GLU A 254 -2.11 3.54 -31.45
CA GLU A 254 -1.34 3.97 -30.26
C GLU A 254 -2.22 4.11 -29.00
N TYR A 255 -3.50 4.45 -29.16
CA TYR A 255 -4.44 4.61 -28.06
C TYR A 255 -5.24 3.34 -27.71
N LEU A 256 -5.12 2.27 -28.49
CA LEU A 256 -5.77 1.00 -28.22
C LEU A 256 -4.94 0.18 -27.23
N PRO A 257 -5.45 -0.14 -26.02
CA PRO A 257 -4.66 -0.75 -24.95
C PRO A 257 -4.18 -2.18 -25.23
N TRP A 258 -4.78 -2.88 -26.21
CA TRP A 258 -4.38 -4.23 -26.63
C TRP A 258 -3.40 -4.24 -27.80
N VAL A 259 -3.08 -3.09 -28.39
CA VAL A 259 -2.07 -3.00 -29.47
C VAL A 259 -0.72 -2.69 -28.83
N THR A 260 0.17 -3.66 -28.83
CA THR A 260 1.48 -3.55 -28.19
C THR A 260 2.49 -2.81 -29.08
N ASP A 261 2.40 -3.02 -30.39
CA ASP A 261 3.25 -2.41 -31.41
C ASP A 261 2.40 -1.86 -32.56
N PRO A 262 2.11 -0.56 -32.57
CA PRO A 262 1.31 0.08 -33.62
C PRO A 262 1.95 -0.02 -35.03
N GLU A 263 3.28 -0.03 -35.12
CA GLU A 263 3.99 -0.13 -36.41
C GLU A 263 3.86 -1.52 -37.00
N GLU A 264 3.96 -2.55 -36.21
CA GLU A 264 3.76 -3.93 -36.65
C GLU A 264 2.32 -4.15 -37.09
N GLU A 265 1.36 -3.60 -36.37
CA GLU A 265 -0.06 -3.70 -36.69
C GLU A 265 -0.40 -2.97 -38.00
N LEU A 266 0.16 -1.79 -38.25
CA LEU A 266 0.04 -1.11 -39.53
C LEU A 266 0.56 -1.94 -40.71
N ARG A 267 1.72 -2.59 -40.54
CA ARG A 267 2.28 -3.49 -41.58
C ARG A 267 1.40 -4.71 -41.84
N ARG A 268 0.68 -5.21 -40.82
CA ARG A 268 -0.28 -6.31 -41.01
C ARG A 268 -1.48 -5.84 -41.82
N ILE A 269 -2.03 -4.68 -41.46
CA ILE A 269 -3.14 -4.07 -42.20
C ILE A 269 -2.78 -3.84 -43.67
N GLU A 270 -1.60 -3.24 -43.95
CA GLU A 270 -1.13 -3.02 -45.34
C GLU A 270 -1.00 -4.31 -46.15
N LYS A 271 -0.54 -5.40 -45.50
CA LYS A 271 -0.47 -6.71 -46.15
C LYS A 271 -1.83 -7.34 -46.42
N GLU A 272 -2.82 -7.05 -45.60
CA GLU A 272 -4.19 -7.52 -45.80
C GLU A 272 -4.90 -6.73 -46.90
N GLU A 273 -4.67 -5.43 -46.99
CA GLU A 273 -5.22 -4.58 -48.07
C GLU A 273 -4.62 -4.86 -49.45
N GLN A 274 -3.44 -5.51 -49.51
CA GLN A 274 -2.79 -5.91 -50.78
C GLN A 274 -3.19 -7.32 -51.27
N ARG A 275 -4.01 -8.05 -50.51
CA ARG A 275 -4.54 -9.39 -50.87
C ARG A 275 -5.94 -9.31 -51.43
#